data_089ce4d3ffeb6d8d2153a55588d6bacc
#
_entry.id   089ce4d3ffeb6d8d2153a55588d6bacc
#
_cell.length_a   1.000
_cell.length_b   1.000
_cell.length_c   1.000
_cell.angle_alpha   90.00
_cell.angle_beta   90.00
_cell.angle_gamma   90.00
#
_symmetry.space_group_name_H-M   'P 1'
#
loop_
_entity.id
_entity.type
_entity.pdbx_description
1 polymer ?
#
loop_
_entity_poly.entity_id
_entity_poly.type
_entity_poly.pdbx_seq_one_letter_code
_entity_poly.pdbx_strand_id
1 'polypeptide(L)'
;MSEDTRGKPKEGHRLYATLLELGPLALFFFANARWGIYDGISVFIAASAIALPCYRWLEGRWPLVPMVSAFFVVVFGGLSLWLHDDLFIKLKPTILNCLFGLILFGGLLILRRPLLKPIFGAAFRLTDEGWRKLTIRWALFFFVLAAVNEVFRNGFSNETWIASKMFVSFPLTLIFAFLQIPLLKRYWDGDGNPFA
;
A
#
# COMPACT_ATOMS: atom_id res chain seq x y z
N MET A 1 5.72 -24.65 42.04
CA MET A 1 4.57 -24.74 41.14
C MET A 1 3.87 -23.34 41.21
N SER A 2 4.38 -22.42 40.42
CA SER A 2 3.88 -21.05 40.35
C SER A 2 3.28 -20.84 38.97
N GLU A 3 1.94 -20.79 38.93
CA GLU A 3 1.15 -20.49 37.71
C GLU A 3 1.47 -19.11 37.20
N ASP A 4 1.96 -19.08 35.95
CA ASP A 4 2.15 -17.89 35.13
C ASP A 4 0.78 -17.28 34.79
N THR A 5 0.31 -16.39 35.62
CA THR A 5 -0.86 -15.54 35.36
C THR A 5 -0.49 -14.39 34.43
N ARG A 6 -0.07 -14.68 33.20
CA ARG A 6 -0.09 -13.69 32.12
C ARG A 6 -1.54 -13.44 31.73
N GLY A 7 -2.12 -12.40 32.30
CA GLY A 7 -3.51 -12.02 32.13
C GLY A 7 -3.91 -11.95 30.66
N LYS A 8 -4.86 -12.77 30.26
CA LYS A 8 -5.58 -12.65 28.97
C LYS A 8 -6.10 -11.21 28.86
N PRO A 9 -5.84 -10.50 27.75
CA PRO A 9 -6.43 -9.17 27.56
C PRO A 9 -7.94 -9.29 27.72
N LYS A 10 -8.53 -8.42 28.57
CA LYS A 10 -9.98 -8.42 28.83
C LYS A 10 -10.71 -8.33 27.50
N GLU A 11 -11.74 -9.16 27.27
CA GLU A 11 -12.50 -9.23 26.01
C GLU A 11 -12.98 -7.85 25.52
N GLY A 12 -13.32 -6.95 26.45
CA GLY A 12 -13.68 -5.57 26.15
C GLY A 12 -12.55 -4.78 25.45
N HIS A 13 -11.28 -5.00 25.84
CA HIS A 13 -10.14 -4.30 25.25
C HIS A 13 -9.95 -4.66 23.77
N ARG A 14 -10.12 -5.93 23.41
CA ARG A 14 -10.07 -6.40 22.02
C ARG A 14 -11.23 -5.84 21.18
N LEU A 15 -12.41 -5.74 21.75
CA LEU A 15 -13.57 -5.17 21.07
C LEU A 15 -13.35 -3.71 20.70
N TYR A 16 -12.84 -2.90 21.64
CA TYR A 16 -12.54 -1.48 21.37
C TYR A 16 -11.44 -1.32 20.31
N ALA A 17 -10.39 -2.12 20.35
CA ALA A 17 -9.34 -2.11 19.34
C ALA A 17 -9.90 -2.43 17.95
N THR A 18 -10.74 -3.46 17.83
CA THR A 18 -11.39 -3.84 16.57
C THR A 18 -12.35 -2.76 16.08
N LEU A 19 -13.12 -2.13 16.97
CA LEU A 19 -14.00 -1.01 16.62
C LEU A 19 -13.22 0.20 16.11
N LEU A 20 -12.06 0.49 16.68
CA LEU A 20 -11.19 1.58 16.21
C LEU A 20 -10.53 1.24 14.87
N GLU A 21 -10.23 -0.03 14.59
CA GLU A 21 -9.67 -0.46 13.31
C GLU A 21 -10.71 -0.47 12.18
N LEU A 22 -11.91 -0.99 12.44
CA LEU A 22 -12.95 -1.19 11.42
C LEU A 22 -13.99 -0.07 11.40
N GLY A 23 -14.10 0.72 12.47
CA GLY A 23 -15.07 1.79 12.61
C GLY A 23 -15.03 2.81 11.47
N PRO A 24 -13.87 3.35 11.10
CA PRO A 24 -13.77 4.26 9.96
C PRO A 24 -14.29 3.68 8.67
N LEU A 25 -14.04 2.38 8.43
CA LEU A 25 -14.52 1.69 7.22
C LEU A 25 -16.04 1.50 7.25
N ALA A 26 -16.62 1.14 8.39
CA ALA A 26 -18.06 1.03 8.55
C ALA A 26 -18.75 2.38 8.35
N LEU A 27 -18.20 3.46 8.90
CA LEU A 27 -18.70 4.82 8.71
C LEU A 27 -18.58 5.27 7.25
N PHE A 28 -17.52 4.89 6.54
CA PHE A 28 -17.39 5.13 5.11
C PHE A 28 -18.55 4.50 4.33
N PHE A 29 -18.83 3.20 4.54
CA PHE A 29 -19.90 2.51 3.82
C PHE A 29 -21.27 3.11 4.12
N PHE A 30 -21.52 3.46 5.37
CA PHE A 30 -22.77 4.11 5.77
C PHE A 30 -22.92 5.49 5.08
N ALA A 31 -21.91 6.33 5.15
CA ALA A 31 -21.94 7.65 4.55
C ALA A 31 -22.02 7.57 3.01
N ASN A 32 -21.26 6.67 2.40
CA ASN A 32 -21.30 6.44 0.96
C ASN A 32 -22.67 5.99 0.46
N ALA A 33 -23.35 5.11 1.21
CA ALA A 33 -24.69 4.65 0.87
C ALA A 33 -25.75 5.75 1.01
N ARG A 34 -25.54 6.73 1.90
CA ARG A 34 -26.53 7.78 2.21
C ARG A 34 -26.32 9.07 1.41
N TRP A 35 -25.07 9.48 1.21
CA TRP A 35 -24.71 10.80 0.65
C TRP A 35 -23.77 10.71 -0.56
N GLY A 36 -23.27 9.51 -0.89
CA GLY A 36 -22.40 9.27 -2.03
C GLY A 36 -20.92 9.19 -1.67
N ILE A 37 -20.10 8.90 -2.71
CA ILE A 37 -18.68 8.52 -2.54
C ILE A 37 -17.83 9.64 -1.93
N TYR A 38 -18.09 10.90 -2.28
CA TYR A 38 -17.29 12.02 -1.80
C TYR A 38 -17.49 12.28 -0.30
N ASP A 39 -18.75 12.22 0.16
CA ASP A 39 -19.06 12.31 1.59
C ASP A 39 -18.54 11.11 2.36
N GLY A 40 -18.64 9.91 1.77
CA GLY A 40 -18.04 8.70 2.32
C GLY A 40 -16.54 8.83 2.56
N ILE A 41 -15.79 9.34 1.58
CA ILE A 41 -14.36 9.60 1.70
C ILE A 41 -14.06 10.62 2.80
N SER A 42 -14.83 11.72 2.86
CA SER A 42 -14.66 12.77 3.87
C SER A 42 -14.89 12.24 5.29
N VAL A 43 -15.95 11.44 5.49
CA VAL A 43 -16.26 10.78 6.75
C VAL A 43 -15.17 9.78 7.13
N PHE A 44 -14.65 8.99 6.19
CA PHE A 44 -13.55 8.06 6.44
C PHE A 44 -12.29 8.77 6.92
N ILE A 45 -11.91 9.87 6.25
CA ILE A 45 -10.74 10.68 6.62
C ILE A 45 -10.90 11.22 8.05
N ALA A 46 -12.04 11.83 8.36
CA ALA A 46 -12.32 12.38 9.68
C ALA A 46 -12.34 11.29 10.77
N ALA A 47 -13.00 10.17 10.51
CA ALA A 47 -13.05 9.04 11.43
C ALA A 47 -11.67 8.43 11.66
N SER A 48 -10.86 8.28 10.62
CA SER A 48 -9.49 7.75 10.73
C SER A 48 -8.57 8.69 11.51
N ALA A 49 -8.72 10.00 11.34
CA ALA A 49 -7.96 11.00 12.08
C ALA A 49 -8.21 10.93 13.60
N ILE A 50 -9.38 10.46 14.01
CA ILE A 50 -9.74 10.23 15.42
C ILE A 50 -9.34 8.81 15.87
N ALA A 51 -9.68 7.81 15.08
CA ALA A 51 -9.51 6.39 15.45
C ALA A 51 -8.03 6.00 15.60
N LEU A 52 -7.13 6.49 14.72
CA LEU A 52 -5.71 6.13 14.75
C LEU A 52 -4.99 6.61 16.03
N PRO A 53 -5.12 7.87 16.48
CA PRO A 53 -4.56 8.31 17.75
C PRO A 53 -5.18 7.56 18.95
N CYS A 54 -6.50 7.32 18.95
CA CYS A 54 -7.17 6.57 20.00
C CYS A 54 -6.65 5.13 20.09
N TYR A 55 -6.46 4.47 18.95
CA TYR A 55 -5.87 3.13 18.90
C TYR A 55 -4.44 3.13 19.46
N ARG A 56 -3.63 4.12 19.05
CA ARG A 56 -2.25 4.28 19.56
C ARG A 56 -2.22 4.47 21.07
N TRP A 57 -3.16 5.24 21.61
CA TRP A 57 -3.29 5.47 23.05
C TRP A 57 -3.73 4.20 23.80
N LEU A 58 -4.65 3.42 23.21
CA LEU A 58 -5.20 2.20 23.79
C LEU A 58 -4.20 1.02 23.76
N GLU A 59 -3.61 0.77 22.59
CA GLU A 59 -2.76 -0.42 22.33
C GLU A 59 -1.26 -0.17 22.49
N GLY A 60 -0.84 1.07 22.63
CA GLY A 60 0.59 1.43 22.71
C GLY A 60 1.37 1.27 21.40
N ARG A 61 0.73 0.80 20.33
CA ARG A 61 1.32 0.54 19.00
C ARG A 61 0.47 1.16 17.91
N TRP A 62 1.10 1.43 16.75
CA TRP A 62 0.37 1.91 15.58
C TRP A 62 -0.23 0.74 14.79
N PRO A 63 -1.52 0.80 14.39
CA PRO A 63 -2.13 -0.18 13.53
C PRO A 63 -1.66 0.03 12.09
N LEU A 64 -0.68 -0.76 11.62
CA LEU A 64 -0.06 -0.56 10.29
C LEU A 64 -1.07 -0.63 9.15
N VAL A 65 -1.98 -1.61 9.16
CA VAL A 65 -2.97 -1.79 8.08
C VAL A 65 -3.94 -0.61 8.01
N PRO A 66 -4.63 -0.20 9.10
CA PRO A 66 -5.46 1.00 9.10
C PRO A 66 -4.70 2.28 8.75
N MET A 67 -3.45 2.45 9.20
CA MET A 67 -2.64 3.61 8.84
C MET A 67 -2.35 3.68 7.34
N VAL A 68 -1.92 2.57 6.75
CA VAL A 68 -1.65 2.50 5.31
C VAL A 68 -2.94 2.77 4.53
N SER A 69 -4.05 2.15 4.94
CA SER A 69 -5.36 2.38 4.31
C SER A 69 -5.81 3.83 4.42
N ALA A 70 -5.71 4.44 5.62
CA ALA A 70 -6.04 5.84 5.83
C ALA A 70 -5.16 6.78 4.98
N PHE A 71 -3.86 6.51 4.92
CA PHE A 71 -2.94 7.28 4.09
C PHE A 71 -3.35 7.23 2.61
N PHE A 72 -3.65 6.05 2.07
CA PHE A 72 -4.12 5.93 0.69
C PHE A 72 -5.44 6.65 0.47
N VAL A 73 -6.42 6.51 1.37
CA VAL A 73 -7.70 7.19 1.24
C VAL A 73 -7.56 8.71 1.36
N VAL A 74 -6.71 9.21 2.26
CA VAL A 74 -6.43 10.66 2.38
C VAL A 74 -5.79 11.18 1.09
N VAL A 75 -4.78 10.49 0.57
CA VAL A 75 -4.09 10.92 -0.65
C VAL A 75 -5.01 10.82 -1.87
N PHE A 76 -5.63 9.69 -2.09
CA PHE A 76 -6.46 9.47 -3.30
C PHE A 76 -7.84 10.06 -3.18
N GLY A 77 -8.45 9.95 -2.01
CA GLY A 77 -9.74 10.55 -1.73
C GLY A 77 -9.65 12.07 -1.70
N GLY A 78 -8.69 12.61 -0.96
CA GLY A 78 -8.45 14.06 -0.92
C GLY A 78 -8.13 14.64 -2.30
N LEU A 79 -7.31 13.94 -3.07
CA LEU A 79 -6.96 14.30 -4.42
C LEU A 79 -8.18 14.21 -5.38
N SER A 80 -9.06 13.22 -5.18
CA SER A 80 -10.31 13.05 -5.93
C SER A 80 -11.34 14.11 -5.59
N LEU A 81 -11.35 14.60 -4.35
CA LEU A 81 -12.21 15.71 -3.90
C LEU A 81 -11.76 17.06 -4.46
N TRP A 82 -10.46 17.23 -4.67
CA TRP A 82 -9.89 18.53 -5.06
C TRP A 82 -9.83 18.74 -6.59
N LEU A 83 -9.76 17.67 -7.38
CA LEU A 83 -9.53 17.74 -8.82
C LEU A 83 -10.68 17.09 -9.61
N HIS A 84 -11.58 17.92 -10.09
CA HIS A 84 -12.73 17.53 -10.93
C HIS A 84 -12.40 17.52 -12.45
N ASP A 85 -11.12 17.32 -12.85
CA ASP A 85 -10.68 17.48 -14.24
C ASP A 85 -10.19 16.15 -14.86
N ASP A 86 -10.45 15.97 -16.17
CA ASP A 86 -10.02 14.81 -16.97
C ASP A 86 -8.49 14.63 -16.98
N LEU A 87 -7.73 15.72 -16.87
CA LEU A 87 -6.28 15.69 -16.70
C LEU A 87 -5.85 14.91 -15.46
N PHE A 88 -6.66 14.96 -14.40
CA PHE A 88 -6.38 14.27 -13.16
C PHE A 88 -6.53 12.76 -13.29
N ILE A 89 -7.50 12.27 -14.05
CA ILE A 89 -7.67 10.83 -14.31
C ILE A 89 -6.38 10.26 -14.92
N LYS A 90 -5.74 11.00 -15.82
CA LYS A 90 -4.49 10.62 -16.45
C LYS A 90 -3.26 10.74 -15.53
N LEU A 91 -3.30 11.64 -14.54
CA LEU A 91 -2.23 11.80 -13.55
C LEU A 91 -2.26 10.75 -12.44
N LYS A 92 -3.43 10.16 -12.14
CA LYS A 92 -3.56 9.13 -11.09
C LYS A 92 -2.48 8.05 -11.15
N PRO A 93 -2.20 7.40 -12.30
CA PRO A 93 -1.16 6.38 -12.36
C PRO A 93 0.23 6.90 -12.04
N THR A 94 0.59 8.10 -12.49
CA THR A 94 1.88 8.72 -12.17
C THR A 94 2.02 8.95 -10.68
N ILE A 95 1.03 9.59 -10.06
CA ILE A 95 1.03 9.88 -8.62
C ILE A 95 1.12 8.58 -7.80
N LEU A 96 0.31 7.57 -8.16
CA LEU A 96 0.34 6.25 -7.51
C LEU A 96 1.71 5.59 -7.58
N ASN A 97 2.27 5.52 -8.77
CA ASN A 97 3.56 4.88 -8.97
C ASN A 97 4.68 5.66 -8.24
N CYS A 98 4.70 6.98 -8.33
CA CYS A 98 5.65 7.80 -7.56
C CYS A 98 5.50 7.55 -6.05
N LEU A 99 4.27 7.50 -5.56
CA LEU A 99 3.99 7.25 -4.15
C LEU A 99 4.46 5.88 -3.70
N PHE A 100 4.18 4.81 -4.45
CA PHE A 100 4.70 3.47 -4.15
C PHE A 100 6.23 3.44 -4.15
N GLY A 101 6.87 4.05 -5.14
CA GLY A 101 8.32 4.18 -5.19
C GLY A 101 8.88 4.89 -3.96
N LEU A 102 8.30 6.03 -3.58
CA LEU A 102 8.71 6.81 -2.40
C LEU A 102 8.47 6.06 -1.09
N ILE A 103 7.35 5.37 -0.94
CA ILE A 103 7.06 4.55 0.25
C ILE A 103 8.10 3.44 0.41
N LEU A 104 8.41 2.71 -0.67
CA LEU A 104 9.39 1.63 -0.62
C LEU A 104 10.80 2.17 -0.31
N PHE A 105 11.22 3.28 -0.91
CA PHE A 105 12.49 3.93 -0.56
C PHE A 105 12.48 4.49 0.86
N GLY A 106 11.41 5.16 1.27
CA GLY A 106 11.25 5.68 2.62
C GLY A 106 11.32 4.58 3.68
N GLY A 107 10.71 3.43 3.42
CA GLY A 107 10.82 2.24 4.28
C GLY A 107 12.27 1.79 4.48
N LEU A 108 13.06 1.81 3.41
CA LEU A 108 14.48 1.43 3.47
C LEU A 108 15.35 2.48 4.15
N LEU A 109 15.12 3.77 3.85
CA LEU A 109 15.97 4.86 4.33
C LEU A 109 15.62 5.29 5.77
N ILE A 110 14.32 5.43 6.07
CA ILE A 110 13.84 5.97 7.35
C ILE A 110 13.64 4.84 8.35
N LEU A 111 12.89 3.80 7.97
CA LEU A 111 12.57 2.68 8.87
C LEU A 111 13.66 1.59 8.88
N ARG A 112 14.62 1.66 7.95
CA ARG A 112 15.67 0.65 7.73
C ARG A 112 15.11 -0.77 7.57
N ARG A 113 13.89 -0.90 7.06
CA ARG A 113 13.18 -2.16 6.86
C ARG A 113 12.64 -2.27 5.44
N PRO A 114 12.82 -3.42 4.77
CA PRO A 114 12.25 -3.67 3.45
C PRO A 114 10.73 -3.89 3.59
N LEU A 115 9.92 -2.93 3.14
CA LEU A 115 8.47 -2.97 3.28
C LEU A 115 7.79 -4.07 2.44
N LEU A 116 8.48 -4.65 1.46
CA LEU A 116 7.97 -5.82 0.72
C LEU A 116 7.99 -7.10 1.57
N LYS A 117 8.88 -7.21 2.57
CA LYS A 117 8.99 -8.38 3.44
C LYS A 117 7.68 -8.69 4.20
N PRO A 118 7.02 -7.75 4.89
CA PRO A 118 5.76 -8.03 5.57
C PRO A 118 4.59 -8.36 4.62
N ILE A 119 4.67 -7.91 3.35
CA ILE A 119 3.61 -8.12 2.34
C ILE A 119 3.78 -9.50 1.69
N PHE A 120 4.98 -9.85 1.27
CA PHE A 120 5.27 -11.05 0.48
C PHE A 120 6.04 -12.13 1.26
N GLY A 121 6.37 -11.92 2.53
CA GLY A 121 7.14 -12.85 3.35
C GLY A 121 6.44 -14.18 3.61
N ALA A 122 5.12 -14.26 3.42
CA ALA A 122 4.39 -15.52 3.45
C ALA A 122 4.61 -16.36 2.17
N ALA A 123 4.85 -15.69 1.02
CA ALA A 123 5.05 -16.35 -0.27
C ALA A 123 6.51 -16.61 -0.59
N PHE A 124 7.43 -15.77 -0.11
CA PHE A 124 8.86 -15.86 -0.41
C PHE A 124 9.70 -15.83 0.87
N ARG A 125 10.68 -16.74 0.95
CA ARG A 125 11.68 -16.75 2.01
C ARG A 125 13.00 -16.26 1.46
N LEU A 126 13.35 -15.02 1.73
CA LEU A 126 14.57 -14.39 1.25
C LEU A 126 15.42 -13.92 2.44
N THR A 127 16.73 -13.89 2.25
CA THR A 127 17.65 -13.20 3.16
C THR A 127 17.30 -11.71 3.28
N ASP A 128 17.72 -11.05 4.34
CA ASP A 128 17.48 -9.61 4.51
C ASP A 128 18.10 -8.77 3.39
N GLU A 129 19.24 -9.21 2.85
CA GLU A 129 19.85 -8.59 1.67
C GLU A 129 18.99 -8.77 0.42
N GLY A 130 18.40 -9.96 0.22
CA GLY A 130 17.48 -10.25 -0.87
C GLY A 130 16.25 -9.35 -0.82
N TRP A 131 15.63 -9.21 0.35
CA TRP A 131 14.49 -8.32 0.57
C TRP A 131 14.82 -6.86 0.29
N ARG A 132 16.00 -6.40 0.73
CA ARG A 132 16.46 -5.03 0.46
C ARG A 132 16.64 -4.77 -1.03
N LYS A 133 17.31 -5.67 -1.75
CA LYS A 133 17.54 -5.55 -3.19
C LYS A 133 16.24 -5.61 -3.97
N LEU A 134 15.34 -6.52 -3.61
CA LEU A 134 14.01 -6.64 -4.22
C LEU A 134 13.22 -5.34 -4.04
N THR A 135 13.22 -4.78 -2.82
CA THR A 135 12.52 -3.53 -2.51
C THR A 135 13.07 -2.35 -3.32
N ILE A 136 14.40 -2.23 -3.47
CA ILE A 136 15.02 -1.17 -4.28
C ILE A 136 14.61 -1.31 -5.75
N ARG A 137 14.65 -2.52 -6.31
CA ARG A 137 14.28 -2.76 -7.72
C ARG A 137 12.82 -2.42 -7.98
N TRP A 138 11.91 -2.82 -7.11
CA TRP A 138 10.50 -2.48 -7.23
C TRP A 138 10.25 -0.97 -7.07
N ALA A 139 10.93 -0.32 -6.15
CA ALA A 139 10.83 1.13 -5.98
C ALA A 139 11.26 1.89 -7.25
N LEU A 140 12.39 1.50 -7.84
CA LEU A 140 12.86 2.07 -9.11
C LEU A 140 11.90 1.78 -10.25
N PHE A 141 11.36 0.57 -10.32
CA PHE A 141 10.41 0.18 -11.34
C PHE A 141 9.11 0.99 -11.29
N PHE A 142 8.62 1.33 -10.11
CA PHE A 142 7.48 2.22 -9.98
C PHE A 142 7.76 3.61 -10.56
N PHE A 143 8.96 4.16 -10.40
CA PHE A 143 9.32 5.43 -11.07
C PHE A 143 9.39 5.27 -12.59
N VAL A 144 9.86 4.13 -13.10
CA VAL A 144 9.79 3.84 -14.54
C VAL A 144 8.35 3.81 -15.04
N LEU A 145 7.43 3.16 -14.31
CA LEU A 145 6.00 3.15 -14.67
C LEU A 145 5.39 4.55 -14.62
N ALA A 146 5.78 5.38 -13.66
CA ALA A 146 5.37 6.78 -13.61
C ALA A 146 5.85 7.55 -14.85
N ALA A 147 7.11 7.41 -15.22
CA ALA A 147 7.68 8.04 -16.40
C ALA A 147 6.99 7.55 -17.70
N VAL A 148 6.76 6.25 -17.84
CA VAL A 148 6.00 5.67 -18.96
C VAL A 148 4.61 6.29 -19.04
N ASN A 149 3.90 6.42 -17.91
CA ASN A 149 2.58 7.07 -17.91
C ASN A 149 2.65 8.52 -18.40
N GLU A 150 3.65 9.29 -17.96
CA GLU A 150 3.82 10.70 -18.38
C GLU A 150 4.11 10.85 -19.87
N VAL A 151 4.92 9.94 -20.43
CA VAL A 151 5.19 9.92 -21.88
C VAL A 151 3.88 9.72 -22.65
N PHE A 152 3.08 8.72 -22.27
CA PHE A 152 1.81 8.46 -22.95
C PHE A 152 0.76 9.55 -22.69
N ARG A 153 0.72 10.12 -21.49
CA ARG A 153 -0.20 11.21 -21.14
C ARG A 153 0.04 12.47 -21.95
N ASN A 154 1.30 12.84 -22.16
CA ASN A 154 1.67 14.10 -22.81
C ASN A 154 1.82 13.99 -24.33
N GLY A 155 2.21 12.80 -24.83
CA GLY A 155 2.61 12.63 -26.23
C GLY A 155 1.56 11.94 -27.11
N PHE A 156 0.46 11.43 -26.55
CA PHE A 156 -0.47 10.59 -27.30
C PHE A 156 -1.94 10.91 -27.02
N SER A 157 -2.84 10.40 -27.89
CA SER A 157 -4.29 10.56 -27.73
C SER A 157 -4.82 9.80 -26.48
N ASN A 158 -6.07 10.12 -26.08
CA ASN A 158 -6.73 9.46 -24.96
C ASN A 158 -6.82 7.94 -25.16
N GLU A 159 -7.19 7.51 -26.35
CA GLU A 159 -7.35 6.11 -26.70
C GLU A 159 -5.99 5.37 -26.59
N THR A 160 -4.93 5.98 -27.12
CA THR A 160 -3.57 5.42 -27.03
C THR A 160 -3.09 5.37 -25.60
N TRP A 161 -3.35 6.41 -24.79
CA TRP A 161 -3.02 6.40 -23.36
C TRP A 161 -3.76 5.30 -22.60
N ILE A 162 -5.07 5.08 -22.84
CA ILE A 162 -5.82 3.96 -22.25
C ILE A 162 -5.22 2.61 -22.69
N ALA A 163 -5.00 2.44 -23.99
CA ALA A 163 -4.43 1.22 -24.55
C ALA A 163 -3.04 0.90 -23.98
N SER A 164 -2.23 1.92 -23.68
CA SER A 164 -0.90 1.75 -23.09
C SER A 164 -0.91 1.03 -21.74
N LYS A 165 -2.02 1.08 -20.98
CA LYS A 165 -2.13 0.35 -19.71
C LYS A 165 -2.08 -1.16 -19.94
N MET A 166 -2.80 -1.62 -20.96
CA MET A 166 -2.89 -3.05 -21.28
C MET A 166 -1.69 -3.53 -22.11
N PHE A 167 -1.26 -2.74 -23.10
CA PHE A 167 -0.25 -3.19 -24.07
C PHE A 167 1.19 -2.78 -23.74
N VAL A 168 1.39 -1.84 -22.80
CA VAL A 168 2.73 -1.41 -22.40
C VAL A 168 2.95 -1.63 -20.91
N SER A 169 2.14 -1.01 -20.05
CA SER A 169 2.40 -1.06 -18.59
C SER A 169 2.25 -2.46 -18.02
N PHE A 170 1.23 -3.22 -18.43
CA PHE A 170 0.99 -4.57 -17.93
C PHE A 170 2.08 -5.56 -18.41
N PRO A 171 2.41 -5.68 -19.73
CA PRO A 171 3.52 -6.53 -20.17
C PRO A 171 4.86 -6.14 -19.56
N LEU A 172 5.14 -4.85 -19.46
CA LEU A 172 6.38 -4.36 -18.82
C LEU A 172 6.48 -4.82 -17.36
N THR A 173 5.36 -4.80 -16.62
CA THR A 173 5.30 -5.29 -15.24
C THR A 173 5.55 -6.79 -15.16
N LEU A 174 4.96 -7.57 -16.06
CA LEU A 174 5.20 -9.02 -16.13
C LEU A 174 6.66 -9.33 -16.45
N ILE A 175 7.23 -8.69 -17.46
CA ILE A 175 8.64 -8.85 -17.82
C ILE A 175 9.54 -8.50 -16.63
N PHE A 176 9.28 -7.36 -15.98
CA PHE A 176 10.03 -6.95 -14.81
C PHE A 176 9.91 -7.98 -13.66
N ALA A 177 8.71 -8.52 -13.41
CA ALA A 177 8.49 -9.55 -12.39
C ALA A 177 9.30 -10.81 -12.70
N PHE A 178 9.29 -11.29 -13.96
CA PHE A 178 10.11 -12.43 -14.39
C PHE A 178 11.63 -12.16 -14.22
N LEU A 179 12.07 -10.95 -14.48
CA LEU A 179 13.46 -10.54 -14.29
C LEU A 179 13.89 -10.53 -12.81
N GLN A 180 12.96 -10.66 -11.86
CA GLN A 180 13.31 -10.85 -10.44
C GLN A 180 13.65 -12.30 -10.10
N ILE A 181 13.27 -13.29 -10.90
CA ILE A 181 13.53 -14.72 -10.62
C ILE A 181 15.01 -15.01 -10.30
N PRO A 182 16.01 -14.50 -11.04
CA PRO A 182 17.42 -14.73 -10.70
C PRO A 182 17.81 -14.18 -9.32
N LEU A 183 17.21 -13.03 -8.92
CA LEU A 183 17.41 -12.47 -7.59
C LEU A 183 16.76 -13.37 -6.53
N LEU A 184 15.52 -13.83 -6.74
CA LEU A 184 14.83 -14.73 -5.84
C LEU A 184 15.61 -16.04 -5.65
N LYS A 185 16.12 -16.64 -6.75
CA LYS A 185 16.98 -17.83 -6.71
C LYS A 185 18.23 -17.62 -5.85
N ARG A 186 18.93 -16.51 -6.08
CA ARG A 186 20.21 -16.21 -5.44
C ARG A 186 20.11 -15.95 -3.94
N TYR A 187 19.00 -15.32 -3.52
CA TYR A 187 18.81 -14.88 -2.13
C TYR A 187 17.74 -15.68 -1.39
N TRP A 188 17.41 -16.87 -1.91
CA TRP A 188 16.46 -17.76 -1.25
C TRP A 188 17.04 -18.27 0.07
N ASP A 189 16.22 -18.25 1.15
CA ASP A 189 16.58 -18.62 2.53
C ASP A 189 15.56 -19.62 3.09
N GLY A 190 15.12 -20.58 2.29
CA GLY A 190 14.17 -21.62 2.69
C GLY A 190 14.60 -23.02 2.26
N ASP A 191 14.05 -24.05 2.91
CA ASP A 191 14.23 -25.45 2.52
C ASP A 191 13.59 -25.66 1.14
N GLY A 192 14.38 -26.17 0.19
CA GLY A 192 13.93 -26.36 -1.20
C GLY A 192 13.68 -25.04 -1.94
N ASN A 193 14.58 -24.71 -2.88
CA ASN A 193 14.41 -23.52 -3.70
C ASN A 193 13.35 -23.79 -4.79
N PRO A 194 12.13 -23.16 -4.75
CA PRO A 194 11.09 -23.43 -5.74
C PRO A 194 11.42 -22.90 -7.14
N PHE A 195 12.54 -22.18 -7.28
CA PHE A 195 13.02 -21.64 -8.55
C PHE A 195 14.29 -22.35 -9.05
N ALA A 196 14.73 -23.43 -8.33
CA ALA A 196 15.93 -24.20 -8.71
C ALA A 196 15.69 -25.03 -9.97
#